data_77a89f148be2794d9c69473ca89757ff
#
_entry.id   77a89f148be2794d9c69473ca89757ff
#
_cell.length_a   1.000
_cell.length_b   1.000
_cell.length_c   1.000
_cell.angle_alpha   90.00
_cell.angle_beta   90.00
_cell.angle_gamma   90.00
#
_symmetry.space_group_name_H-M   'P 1'
#
loop_
_entity.id
_entity.type
_entity.pdbx_description
1 polymer ?
#
loop_
_entity_poly.entity_id
_entity_poly.type
_entity_poly.pdbx_seq_one_letter_code
_entity_poly.pdbx_strand_id
1 'polypeptide(L)'
;MQEAPVHDTRMENYAAKIAEKAVLPTLLLGGVVFAATRNPARAASVLTLDFATGIRVSVPTTVLAALTYAAKRGILIRSGRALEQLAQVDTIVFDKTETLTQGEVAIVSVESLNARTSPLRVLQLAAAVEQRLTHPVAEAVMRHAQAQNIEILPRGKWNYQLGFGVEAQIDGDRVLVGSDRFLRQSEVITQGENTPLATRHSSDLSAIYIAGNGEIQGRIEFRDLLPPESREVITALATVEGLEIDLLTGDNRRTASTVAAELGIRPENTHAEAFPEQKVTIVRQLHEQGKTVAFVGDGLNDLPALAYADVSVSFANGSDIARKTADVVLMQNDLQGLLKAIAVARQAKELSQQNTAIVAVPNLAAIVSQS
;
A
#
# COMPACT_ATOMS: atom_id res chain seq x y z
N MET A 1 28.94 7.34 -6.47
CA MET A 1 28.23 6.22 -5.82
C MET A 1 28.32 6.46 -4.33
N GLN A 2 27.29 7.04 -3.72
CA GLN A 2 27.20 7.08 -2.26
C GLN A 2 26.67 5.71 -1.83
N GLU A 3 27.47 4.98 -1.07
CA GLU A 3 27.04 3.76 -0.40
C GLU A 3 25.87 4.12 0.51
N ALA A 4 24.70 3.51 0.25
CA ALA A 4 23.59 3.60 1.18
C ALA A 4 24.09 3.02 2.51
N PRO A 5 23.88 3.71 3.67
CA PRO A 5 24.29 3.17 4.94
C PRO A 5 23.56 1.84 5.15
N VAL A 6 24.32 0.77 5.29
CA VAL A 6 23.81 -0.53 5.71
C VAL A 6 23.32 -0.32 7.15
N HIS A 7 22.04 -0.07 7.32
CA HIS A 7 21.46 0.01 8.65
C HIS A 7 21.47 -1.41 9.22
N ASP A 8 22.28 -1.62 10.24
CA ASP A 8 22.32 -2.85 11.03
C ASP A 8 20.90 -3.21 11.47
N THR A 9 20.52 -4.47 11.26
CA THR A 9 19.22 -4.96 11.69
C THR A 9 19.13 -4.90 13.23
N ARG A 10 17.92 -4.79 13.77
CA ARG A 10 17.71 -4.88 15.23
C ARG A 10 18.23 -6.21 15.78
N MET A 11 18.11 -7.30 15.00
CA MET A 11 18.61 -8.62 15.37
C MET A 11 20.14 -8.68 15.36
N GLU A 12 20.83 -8.07 14.40
CA GLU A 12 22.28 -7.96 14.38
C GLU A 12 22.77 -7.14 15.59
N ASN A 13 22.12 -6.01 15.87
CA ASN A 13 22.39 -5.18 17.06
C ASN A 13 22.06 -5.93 18.36
N TYR A 14 21.01 -6.73 18.38
CA TYR A 14 20.67 -7.57 19.54
C TYR A 14 21.68 -8.67 19.76
N ALA A 15 22.11 -9.35 18.70
CA ALA A 15 23.19 -10.34 18.74
C ALA A 15 24.51 -9.73 19.22
N ALA A 16 24.87 -8.55 18.72
CA ALA A 16 26.05 -7.82 19.19
C ALA A 16 25.95 -7.42 20.67
N LYS A 17 24.80 -6.93 21.12
CA LYS A 17 24.57 -6.58 22.53
C LYS A 17 24.57 -7.79 23.45
N ILE A 18 24.04 -8.95 23.02
CA ILE A 18 24.13 -10.20 23.77
C ILE A 18 25.60 -10.62 23.89
N ALA A 19 26.34 -10.56 22.78
CA ALA A 19 27.76 -10.90 22.75
C ALA A 19 28.57 -10.01 23.71
N GLU A 20 28.36 -8.69 23.68
CA GLU A 20 29.01 -7.75 24.62
C GLU A 20 28.65 -8.02 26.07
N LYS A 21 27.36 -8.25 26.35
CA LYS A 21 26.91 -8.57 27.72
C LYS A 21 27.40 -9.93 28.22
N ALA A 22 27.70 -10.87 27.33
CA ALA A 22 28.24 -12.18 27.69
C ALA A 22 29.73 -12.17 28.03
N VAL A 23 30.50 -11.16 27.60
CA VAL A 23 31.95 -11.09 27.84
C VAL A 23 32.29 -11.10 29.33
N LEU A 24 31.70 -10.24 30.13
CA LEU A 24 32.00 -10.14 31.54
C LEU A 24 31.61 -11.39 32.36
N PRO A 25 30.38 -11.94 32.19
CA PRO A 25 30.03 -13.23 32.81
C PRO A 25 30.94 -14.37 32.41
N THR A 26 31.36 -14.46 31.13
CA THR A 26 32.27 -15.51 30.65
C THR A 26 33.66 -15.41 31.28
N LEU A 27 34.18 -14.19 31.38
CA LEU A 27 35.46 -13.93 32.05
C LEU A 27 35.41 -14.29 33.56
N LEU A 28 34.32 -13.89 34.24
CA LEU A 28 34.11 -14.24 35.64
C LEU A 28 34.02 -15.74 35.84
N LEU A 29 33.27 -16.44 34.97
CA LEU A 29 33.14 -17.89 35.01
C LEU A 29 34.49 -18.61 34.77
N GLY A 30 35.25 -18.13 33.76
CA GLY A 30 36.63 -18.63 33.51
C GLY A 30 37.55 -18.44 34.73
N GLY A 31 37.43 -17.32 35.42
CA GLY A 31 38.14 -17.03 36.65
C GLY A 31 37.75 -17.98 37.81
N VAL A 32 36.48 -18.23 38.00
CA VAL A 32 35.94 -19.18 39.00
C VAL A 32 36.42 -20.62 38.72
N VAL A 33 36.30 -21.06 37.44
CA VAL A 33 36.78 -22.39 37.04
C VAL A 33 38.27 -22.54 37.24
N PHE A 34 39.06 -21.52 36.95
CA PHE A 34 40.49 -21.51 37.24
C PHE A 34 40.80 -21.61 38.76
N ALA A 35 40.10 -20.83 39.56
CA ALA A 35 40.28 -20.82 41.01
C ALA A 35 39.91 -22.18 41.64
N ALA A 36 38.82 -22.78 41.16
CA ALA A 36 38.35 -24.10 41.66
C ALA A 36 39.20 -25.26 41.20
N THR A 37 39.61 -25.28 39.91
CA THR A 37 40.27 -26.43 39.32
C THR A 37 41.80 -26.35 39.27
N ARG A 38 42.35 -25.13 39.42
CA ARG A 38 43.76 -24.81 39.21
C ARG A 38 44.30 -25.27 37.85
N ASN A 39 43.41 -25.53 36.90
CA ASN A 39 43.73 -26.01 35.55
C ASN A 39 43.50 -24.92 34.51
N PRO A 40 44.56 -24.36 33.92
CA PRO A 40 44.43 -23.27 32.93
C PRO A 40 43.74 -23.73 31.64
N ALA A 41 43.84 -25.04 31.28
CA ALA A 41 43.19 -25.59 30.09
C ALA A 41 41.65 -25.59 30.25
N ARG A 42 41.15 -25.93 31.45
CA ARG A 42 39.71 -25.86 31.75
C ARG A 42 39.18 -24.41 31.75
N ALA A 43 39.93 -23.48 32.29
CA ALA A 43 39.57 -22.09 32.26
C ALA A 43 39.55 -21.56 30.82
N ALA A 44 40.57 -21.92 30.03
CA ALA A 44 40.63 -21.56 28.60
C ALA A 44 39.47 -22.14 27.80
N SER A 45 39.01 -23.37 28.07
CA SER A 45 37.87 -23.98 27.37
C SER A 45 36.57 -23.20 27.60
N VAL A 46 36.37 -22.63 28.77
CA VAL A 46 35.22 -21.75 29.04
C VAL A 46 35.31 -20.45 28.25
N LEU A 47 36.50 -19.87 28.11
CA LEU A 47 36.74 -18.64 27.37
C LEU A 47 36.65 -18.82 25.84
N THR A 48 36.89 -20.06 25.35
CA THR A 48 36.77 -20.40 23.90
C THR A 48 35.36 -20.74 23.46
N LEU A 49 34.41 -20.86 24.41
CA LEU A 49 32.99 -21.01 24.10
C LEU A 49 32.46 -19.72 23.47
N ASP A 50 32.55 -19.67 22.15
CA ASP A 50 32.20 -18.43 21.39
C ASP A 50 30.73 -18.44 20.95
N PHE A 51 29.86 -18.03 21.87
CA PHE A 51 28.44 -17.79 21.56
C PHE A 51 28.22 -16.73 20.51
N ALA A 52 29.11 -15.76 20.43
CA ALA A 52 28.94 -14.57 19.65
C ALA A 52 29.14 -14.83 18.16
N THR A 53 30.14 -15.64 17.80
CA THR A 53 30.48 -15.91 16.39
C THR A 53 29.38 -16.70 15.70
N GLY A 54 28.81 -17.72 16.36
CA GLY A 54 27.70 -18.49 15.77
C GLY A 54 26.49 -17.62 15.43
N ILE A 55 26.08 -16.75 16.34
CA ILE A 55 24.95 -15.84 16.14
C ILE A 55 25.29 -14.75 15.10
N ARG A 56 26.50 -14.18 15.19
CA ARG A 56 26.98 -13.14 14.24
C ARG A 56 27.06 -13.64 12.81
N VAL A 57 27.23 -14.92 12.56
CA VAL A 57 27.27 -15.50 11.21
C VAL A 57 25.89 -16.00 10.79
N SER A 58 25.14 -16.67 11.66
CA SER A 58 23.89 -17.32 11.28
C SER A 58 22.77 -16.32 10.98
N VAL A 59 22.65 -15.24 11.75
CA VAL A 59 21.57 -14.24 11.54
C VAL A 59 21.73 -13.49 10.23
N PRO A 60 22.87 -12.85 9.91
CA PRO A 60 23.06 -12.18 8.62
C PRO A 60 22.93 -13.14 7.43
N THR A 61 23.39 -14.38 7.56
CA THR A 61 23.25 -15.39 6.51
C THR A 61 21.78 -15.72 6.25
N THR A 62 20.96 -15.87 7.30
CA THR A 62 19.52 -16.12 7.17
C THR A 62 18.82 -14.93 6.50
N VAL A 63 19.15 -13.69 6.92
CA VAL A 63 18.63 -12.47 6.31
C VAL A 63 18.99 -12.40 4.84
N LEU A 64 20.27 -12.59 4.48
CA LEU A 64 20.73 -12.55 3.09
C LEU A 64 20.05 -13.63 2.24
N ALA A 65 19.89 -14.83 2.77
CA ALA A 65 19.18 -15.91 2.10
C ALA A 65 17.71 -15.56 1.85
N ALA A 66 17.03 -14.97 2.84
CA ALA A 66 15.64 -14.54 2.73
C ALA A 66 15.47 -13.42 1.70
N LEU A 67 16.34 -12.40 1.73
CA LEU A 67 16.33 -11.31 0.73
C LEU A 67 16.55 -11.84 -0.69
N THR A 68 17.51 -12.75 -0.85
CA THR A 68 17.81 -13.39 -2.14
C THR A 68 16.62 -14.24 -2.63
N TYR A 69 15.99 -14.97 -1.72
CA TYR A 69 14.83 -15.80 -2.03
C TYR A 69 13.62 -14.97 -2.45
N ALA A 70 13.37 -13.85 -1.77
CA ALA A 70 12.32 -12.89 -2.11
C ALA A 70 12.59 -12.25 -3.49
N ALA A 71 13.82 -11.79 -3.74
CA ALA A 71 14.21 -11.15 -4.99
C ALA A 71 14.02 -12.08 -6.21
N LYS A 72 14.37 -13.37 -6.09
CA LYS A 72 14.13 -14.37 -7.14
C LYS A 72 12.64 -14.58 -7.46
N ARG A 73 11.74 -14.14 -6.59
CA ARG A 73 10.27 -14.21 -6.75
C ARG A 73 9.64 -12.88 -7.14
N GLY A 74 10.46 -11.90 -7.54
CA GLY A 74 9.97 -10.59 -7.90
C GLY A 74 9.57 -9.72 -6.72
N ILE A 75 10.12 -9.97 -5.53
CA ILE A 75 9.86 -9.18 -4.34
C ILE A 75 11.19 -8.55 -3.90
N LEU A 76 11.33 -7.25 -4.08
CA LEU A 76 12.51 -6.51 -3.67
C LEU A 76 12.31 -5.99 -2.25
N ILE A 77 12.94 -6.61 -1.26
CA ILE A 77 13.03 -6.11 0.12
C ILE A 77 14.39 -5.44 0.25
N ARG A 78 14.44 -4.15 0.61
CA ARG A 78 15.65 -3.34 0.48
C ARG A 78 16.67 -3.53 1.58
N SER A 79 16.25 -4.01 2.74
CA SER A 79 17.13 -4.14 3.91
C SER A 79 16.70 -5.26 4.82
N GLY A 80 17.63 -5.76 5.64
CA GLY A 80 17.32 -6.69 6.71
C GLY A 80 16.36 -6.07 7.74
N ARG A 81 16.46 -4.75 7.98
CA ARG A 81 15.52 -4.04 8.85
C ARG A 81 14.08 -4.10 8.31
N ALA A 82 13.89 -3.85 7.02
CA ALA A 82 12.57 -3.96 6.38
C ALA A 82 12.02 -5.39 6.49
N LEU A 83 12.88 -6.40 6.31
CA LEU A 83 12.49 -7.80 6.50
C LEU A 83 12.06 -8.10 7.94
N GLU A 84 12.79 -7.59 8.94
CA GLU A 84 12.45 -7.76 10.35
C GLU A 84 11.16 -7.06 10.74
N GLN A 85 10.95 -5.82 10.27
CA GLN A 85 9.72 -5.08 10.53
C GLN A 85 8.53 -5.75 9.86
N LEU A 86 8.67 -6.19 8.60
CA LEU A 86 7.63 -6.91 7.88
C LEU A 86 7.21 -8.20 8.60
N ALA A 87 8.14 -8.89 9.26
CA ALA A 87 7.83 -10.06 10.09
C ALA A 87 7.05 -9.74 11.37
N GLN A 88 6.97 -8.48 11.76
CA GLN A 88 6.29 -8.00 12.97
C GLN A 88 4.99 -7.25 12.65
N VAL A 89 4.72 -6.98 11.39
CA VAL A 89 3.49 -6.31 10.96
C VAL A 89 2.26 -7.05 11.47
N ASP A 90 1.40 -6.32 12.14
CA ASP A 90 0.10 -6.75 12.63
C ASP A 90 -1.06 -6.00 11.96
N THR A 91 -0.79 -4.88 11.28
CA THR A 91 -1.80 -4.10 10.56
C THR A 91 -1.29 -3.71 9.18
N ILE A 92 -2.07 -4.03 8.15
CA ILE A 92 -1.80 -3.60 6.77
C ILE A 92 -2.83 -2.57 6.36
N VAL A 93 -2.36 -1.39 6.00
CA VAL A 93 -3.18 -0.30 5.49
C VAL A 93 -3.02 -0.24 3.97
N PHE A 94 -4.10 -0.46 3.25
CA PHE A 94 -4.14 -0.35 1.80
C PHE A 94 -4.71 0.99 1.37
N ASP A 95 -4.00 1.71 0.50
CA ASP A 95 -4.66 2.69 -0.33
C ASP A 95 -5.55 1.98 -1.36
N LYS A 96 -6.69 2.57 -1.71
CA LYS A 96 -7.60 1.98 -2.69
C LYS A 96 -7.06 2.12 -4.12
N THR A 97 -6.74 3.35 -4.49
CA THR A 97 -6.52 3.75 -5.88
C THR A 97 -5.17 3.23 -6.38
N GLU A 98 -5.16 2.58 -7.56
CA GLU A 98 -3.97 2.01 -8.20
C GLU A 98 -3.23 0.94 -7.35
N THR A 99 -3.78 0.59 -6.18
CA THR A 99 -3.26 -0.43 -5.26
C THR A 99 -4.17 -1.65 -5.21
N LEU A 100 -5.40 -1.47 -4.74
CA LEU A 100 -6.44 -2.51 -4.77
C LEU A 100 -7.24 -2.51 -6.06
N THR A 101 -7.21 -1.39 -6.82
CA THR A 101 -7.78 -1.25 -8.15
C THR A 101 -6.66 -1.20 -9.18
N GLN A 102 -6.93 -1.64 -10.41
CA GLN A 102 -5.94 -1.60 -11.51
C GLN A 102 -5.82 -0.20 -12.15
N GLY A 103 -6.41 0.84 -11.55
CA GLY A 103 -6.56 2.13 -12.21
C GLY A 103 -7.53 2.09 -13.40
N GLU A 104 -8.19 0.96 -13.63
CA GLU A 104 -9.21 0.82 -14.66
C GLU A 104 -10.59 1.16 -14.08
N VAL A 105 -11.35 1.91 -14.88
CA VAL A 105 -12.71 2.33 -14.56
C VAL A 105 -13.68 1.69 -15.54
N ALA A 106 -14.82 1.21 -15.05
CA ALA A 106 -15.92 0.75 -15.86
C ALA A 106 -17.09 1.75 -15.80
N ILE A 107 -17.62 2.12 -16.96
CA ILE A 107 -18.87 2.87 -17.05
C ILE A 107 -20.02 1.90 -16.70
N VAL A 108 -20.84 2.29 -15.74
CA VAL A 108 -21.98 1.51 -15.26
C VAL A 108 -23.26 2.01 -15.91
N SER A 109 -23.47 3.33 -15.93
CA SER A 109 -24.65 3.93 -16.56
C SER A 109 -24.34 5.26 -17.22
N VAL A 110 -25.11 5.60 -18.25
CA VAL A 110 -25.14 6.91 -18.90
C VAL A 110 -26.57 7.40 -18.84
N GLU A 111 -26.81 8.48 -18.12
CA GLU A 111 -28.16 9.00 -17.93
C GLU A 111 -28.30 10.43 -18.49
N SER A 112 -29.40 10.65 -19.18
CA SER A 112 -29.82 12.01 -19.50
C SER A 112 -30.56 12.63 -18.33
N LEU A 113 -30.20 13.86 -17.96
CA LEU A 113 -30.88 14.69 -16.96
C LEU A 113 -31.67 15.84 -17.62
N ASN A 114 -31.61 15.94 -18.95
CA ASN A 114 -32.33 16.92 -19.75
C ASN A 114 -33.22 16.20 -20.76
N ALA A 115 -34.51 16.48 -20.72
CA ALA A 115 -35.49 15.86 -21.62
C ALA A 115 -35.21 16.02 -23.11
N ARG A 116 -34.38 17.02 -23.49
CA ARG A 116 -34.00 17.30 -24.88
C ARG A 116 -32.74 16.56 -25.33
N THR A 117 -32.05 15.87 -24.43
CA THR A 117 -30.78 15.20 -24.70
C THR A 117 -30.94 13.70 -24.52
N SER A 118 -30.45 12.89 -25.45
CA SER A 118 -30.44 11.45 -25.29
C SER A 118 -29.20 10.98 -24.49
N PRO A 119 -29.22 9.79 -23.84
CA PRO A 119 -28.03 9.22 -23.22
C PRO A 119 -26.85 9.07 -24.19
N LEU A 120 -27.11 8.72 -25.45
CA LEU A 120 -26.10 8.66 -26.51
C LEU A 120 -25.43 10.01 -26.75
N ARG A 121 -26.22 11.11 -26.75
CA ARG A 121 -25.65 12.45 -26.88
C ARG A 121 -24.85 12.88 -25.68
N VAL A 122 -25.27 12.50 -24.46
CA VAL A 122 -24.48 12.72 -23.23
C VAL A 122 -23.12 12.04 -23.36
N LEU A 123 -23.07 10.77 -23.77
CA LEU A 123 -21.84 10.03 -23.97
C LEU A 123 -20.97 10.63 -25.09
N GLN A 124 -21.59 11.07 -26.19
CA GLN A 124 -20.90 11.71 -27.30
C GLN A 124 -20.23 13.01 -26.88
N LEU A 125 -20.92 13.86 -26.10
CA LEU A 125 -20.37 15.12 -25.58
C LEU A 125 -19.22 14.84 -24.60
N ALA A 126 -19.38 13.88 -23.68
CA ALA A 126 -18.34 13.45 -22.77
C ALA A 126 -17.10 12.96 -23.53
N ALA A 127 -17.25 12.07 -24.48
CA ALA A 127 -16.16 11.55 -25.29
C ALA A 127 -15.46 12.63 -26.12
N ALA A 128 -16.20 13.59 -26.66
CA ALA A 128 -15.64 14.72 -27.39
C ALA A 128 -14.79 15.63 -26.50
N VAL A 129 -15.18 15.83 -25.25
CA VAL A 129 -14.43 16.65 -24.28
C VAL A 129 -13.23 15.88 -23.73
N GLU A 130 -13.37 14.59 -23.40
CA GLU A 130 -12.36 13.74 -22.77
C GLU A 130 -11.31 13.19 -23.76
N GLN A 131 -11.53 13.34 -25.08
CA GLN A 131 -10.60 12.83 -26.09
C GLN A 131 -9.15 13.31 -25.83
N ARG A 132 -8.19 12.38 -25.94
CA ARG A 132 -6.74 12.61 -25.73
C ARG A 132 -6.34 12.95 -24.28
N LEU A 133 -7.22 12.76 -23.29
CA LEU A 133 -6.81 12.77 -21.90
C LEU A 133 -6.44 11.34 -21.46
N THR A 134 -5.45 11.27 -20.58
CA THR A 134 -4.82 10.00 -20.15
C THR A 134 -5.15 9.68 -18.69
N HIS A 135 -6.37 9.98 -18.24
CA HIS A 135 -6.80 9.55 -16.91
C HIS A 135 -7.88 8.46 -17.01
N PRO A 136 -8.03 7.59 -16.02
CA PRO A 136 -8.84 6.37 -16.11
C PRO A 136 -10.29 6.59 -16.56
N VAL A 137 -10.93 7.67 -16.07
CA VAL A 137 -12.31 7.99 -16.43
C VAL A 137 -12.43 8.39 -17.91
N ALA A 138 -11.49 9.19 -18.42
CA ALA A 138 -11.47 9.58 -19.83
C ALA A 138 -11.30 8.35 -20.73
N GLU A 139 -10.37 7.48 -20.39
CA GLU A 139 -10.17 6.23 -21.14
C GLU A 139 -11.40 5.34 -21.11
N ALA A 140 -12.09 5.23 -19.97
CA ALA A 140 -13.32 4.47 -19.85
C ALA A 140 -14.45 5.07 -20.70
N VAL A 141 -14.61 6.40 -20.69
CA VAL A 141 -15.60 7.10 -21.54
C VAL A 141 -15.30 6.85 -23.02
N MET A 142 -14.04 6.95 -23.43
CA MET A 142 -13.63 6.71 -24.82
C MET A 142 -13.88 5.25 -25.24
N ARG A 143 -13.48 4.27 -24.40
CA ARG A 143 -13.76 2.84 -24.67
C ARG A 143 -15.26 2.57 -24.81
N HIS A 144 -16.06 3.14 -23.89
CA HIS A 144 -17.50 2.95 -23.89
C HIS A 144 -18.17 3.56 -25.12
N ALA A 145 -17.73 4.77 -25.55
CA ALA A 145 -18.20 5.42 -26.76
C ALA A 145 -17.82 4.62 -28.02
N GLN A 146 -16.61 4.10 -28.11
CA GLN A 146 -16.14 3.26 -29.22
C GLN A 146 -16.93 1.93 -29.29
N ALA A 147 -17.19 1.29 -28.16
CA ALA A 147 -17.98 0.06 -28.11
C ALA A 147 -19.44 0.25 -28.62
N GLN A 148 -19.97 1.47 -28.49
CA GLN A 148 -21.29 1.85 -29.02
C GLN A 148 -21.23 2.46 -30.42
N ASN A 149 -20.07 2.46 -31.08
CA ASN A 149 -19.84 3.07 -32.41
C ASN A 149 -20.25 4.54 -32.48
N ILE A 150 -20.05 5.30 -31.40
CA ILE A 150 -20.36 6.72 -31.36
C ILE A 150 -19.24 7.49 -32.09
N GLU A 151 -19.65 8.35 -33.03
CA GLU A 151 -18.75 9.28 -33.69
C GLU A 151 -18.26 10.33 -32.69
N ILE A 152 -16.93 10.48 -32.57
CA ILE A 152 -16.32 11.46 -31.68
C ILE A 152 -16.24 12.81 -32.37
N LEU A 153 -16.94 13.76 -31.82
CA LEU A 153 -16.97 15.13 -32.36
C LEU A 153 -15.63 15.85 -32.18
N PRO A 154 -15.23 16.72 -33.11
CA PRO A 154 -14.00 17.48 -33.00
C PRO A 154 -14.06 18.45 -31.81
N ARG A 155 -12.99 18.46 -31.00
CA ARG A 155 -12.83 19.37 -29.87
C ARG A 155 -12.11 20.65 -30.31
N GLY A 156 -12.74 21.79 -30.04
CA GLY A 156 -12.15 23.12 -30.28
C GLY A 156 -11.22 23.54 -29.13
N LYS A 157 -11.29 24.80 -28.72
CA LYS A 157 -10.54 25.31 -27.55
C LYS A 157 -10.99 24.55 -26.30
N TRP A 158 -10.03 24.20 -25.44
CA TRP A 158 -10.31 23.45 -24.23
C TRP A 158 -9.40 23.88 -23.09
N ASN A 159 -9.87 23.67 -21.86
CA ASN A 159 -9.12 23.93 -20.62
C ASN A 159 -9.34 22.77 -19.64
N TYR A 160 -8.27 22.23 -19.09
CA TYR A 160 -8.30 21.16 -18.10
C TYR A 160 -7.96 21.69 -16.73
N GLN A 161 -8.82 21.44 -15.76
CA GLN A 161 -8.59 21.77 -14.36
C GLN A 161 -8.36 20.47 -13.58
N LEU A 162 -7.12 20.25 -13.19
CA LEU A 162 -6.69 19.02 -12.50
C LEU A 162 -7.55 18.76 -11.25
N GLY A 163 -8.14 17.56 -11.16
CA GLY A 163 -8.99 17.13 -10.05
C GLY A 163 -10.42 17.71 -10.07
N PHE A 164 -10.78 18.52 -11.07
CA PHE A 164 -12.11 19.12 -11.18
C PHE A 164 -12.85 18.66 -12.44
N GLY A 165 -12.29 18.92 -13.62
CA GLY A 165 -12.92 18.59 -14.88
C GLY A 165 -12.34 19.31 -16.08
N VAL A 166 -13.03 19.23 -17.19
CA VAL A 166 -12.64 19.77 -18.49
C VAL A 166 -13.74 20.66 -19.05
N GLU A 167 -13.35 21.79 -19.57
CA GLU A 167 -14.17 22.68 -20.38
C GLU A 167 -13.69 22.64 -21.83
N ALA A 168 -14.59 22.50 -22.79
CA ALA A 168 -14.25 22.51 -24.20
C ALA A 168 -15.35 23.12 -25.07
N GLN A 169 -14.99 23.57 -26.29
CA GLN A 169 -15.93 23.92 -27.33
C GLN A 169 -16.18 22.75 -28.24
N ILE A 170 -17.46 22.33 -28.36
CA ILE A 170 -17.93 21.27 -29.25
C ILE A 170 -19.04 21.82 -30.11
N ASP A 171 -18.86 21.81 -31.43
CA ASP A 171 -19.83 22.38 -32.41
C ASP A 171 -20.19 23.87 -32.15
N GLY A 172 -19.30 24.63 -31.53
CA GLY A 172 -19.51 26.01 -31.15
C GLY A 172 -20.11 26.22 -29.76
N ASP A 173 -20.61 25.17 -29.13
CA ASP A 173 -21.17 25.19 -27.79
C ASP A 173 -20.10 25.00 -26.71
N ARG A 174 -20.30 25.66 -25.56
CA ARG A 174 -19.48 25.47 -24.37
C ARG A 174 -19.94 24.20 -23.63
N VAL A 175 -19.08 23.19 -23.56
CA VAL A 175 -19.35 21.90 -22.87
C VAL A 175 -18.40 21.74 -21.71
N LEU A 176 -18.94 21.36 -20.55
CA LEU A 176 -18.19 21.02 -19.35
C LEU A 176 -18.41 19.55 -18.99
N VAL A 177 -17.32 18.88 -18.62
CA VAL A 177 -17.36 17.50 -18.11
C VAL A 177 -16.53 17.46 -16.83
N GLY A 178 -17.11 16.98 -15.73
CA GLY A 178 -16.38 16.90 -14.48
C GLY A 178 -17.23 16.63 -13.26
N SER A 179 -16.65 16.86 -12.08
CA SER A 179 -17.32 16.64 -10.80
C SER A 179 -18.46 17.63 -10.56
N ASP A 180 -19.40 17.28 -9.66
CA ASP A 180 -20.43 18.21 -9.17
C ASP A 180 -19.82 19.53 -8.68
N ARG A 181 -18.71 19.47 -7.96
CA ARG A 181 -17.97 20.63 -7.49
C ARG A 181 -17.51 21.54 -8.65
N PHE A 182 -17.04 20.94 -9.75
CA PHE A 182 -16.60 21.67 -10.94
C PHE A 182 -17.76 22.44 -11.59
N LEU A 183 -18.93 21.81 -11.73
CA LEU A 183 -20.10 22.45 -12.32
C LEU A 183 -20.65 23.57 -11.45
N ARG A 184 -20.59 23.43 -10.12
CA ARG A 184 -20.94 24.52 -9.18
C ARG A 184 -20.00 25.71 -9.29
N GLN A 185 -18.71 25.46 -9.37
CA GLN A 185 -17.70 26.50 -9.52
C GLN A 185 -17.80 27.23 -10.86
N SER A 186 -18.30 26.54 -11.89
CA SER A 186 -18.52 27.09 -13.25
C SER A 186 -19.87 27.75 -13.41
N GLU A 187 -20.60 28.00 -12.32
CA GLU A 187 -21.93 28.69 -12.28
C GLU A 187 -23.03 27.98 -13.07
N VAL A 188 -22.84 26.71 -13.44
CA VAL A 188 -23.88 25.90 -14.10
C VAL A 188 -24.97 25.45 -13.13
N ILE A 189 -24.60 25.31 -11.85
CA ILE A 189 -25.49 24.91 -10.77
C ILE A 189 -25.53 26.05 -9.76
N THR A 190 -26.68 26.74 -9.62
CA THR A 190 -26.87 27.81 -8.63
C THR A 190 -27.01 27.24 -7.20
N GLN A 191 -26.41 27.93 -6.21
CA GLN A 191 -26.60 27.63 -4.79
C GLN A 191 -28.07 27.94 -4.41
N GLY A 192 -28.81 26.92 -3.99
CA GLY A 192 -30.17 27.12 -3.46
C GLY A 192 -31.27 26.35 -4.16
N GLU A 193 -31.08 25.87 -5.35
CA GLU A 193 -32.01 24.92 -5.95
C GLU A 193 -31.80 23.52 -5.35
N ASN A 194 -32.91 22.91 -4.87
CA ASN A 194 -32.98 21.47 -4.63
C ASN A 194 -32.76 20.74 -5.95
N THR A 195 -31.53 20.81 -6.46
CA THR A 195 -31.19 20.23 -7.75
C THR A 195 -31.26 18.72 -7.61
N PRO A 196 -31.76 17.99 -8.63
CA PRO A 196 -31.85 16.52 -8.64
C PRO A 196 -30.53 15.78 -8.34
N LEU A 197 -29.42 16.50 -8.35
CA LEU A 197 -28.07 15.99 -8.09
C LEU A 197 -27.85 15.47 -6.66
N ALA A 198 -28.31 16.20 -5.64
CA ALA A 198 -28.11 15.81 -4.24
C ALA A 198 -29.10 14.72 -3.76
N THR A 199 -30.30 14.67 -4.36
CA THR A 199 -31.37 13.75 -3.92
C THR A 199 -31.40 12.43 -4.69
N ARG A 200 -30.63 12.30 -5.78
CA ARG A 200 -30.58 11.07 -6.60
C ARG A 200 -29.27 10.29 -6.53
N HIS A 201 -28.39 10.59 -5.59
CA HIS A 201 -27.28 9.70 -5.27
C HIS A 201 -27.78 8.47 -4.50
N SER A 202 -28.61 7.66 -5.18
CA SER A 202 -29.02 6.34 -4.64
C SER A 202 -27.98 5.26 -5.00
N SER A 203 -26.97 5.58 -5.80
CA SER A 203 -25.95 4.64 -6.22
C SER A 203 -24.64 4.82 -5.43
N ASP A 204 -24.00 3.70 -5.13
CA ASP A 204 -22.67 3.62 -4.52
C ASP A 204 -21.55 3.91 -5.53
N LEU A 205 -21.92 4.56 -6.65
CA LEU A 205 -21.06 4.80 -7.81
C LEU A 205 -20.52 6.23 -7.80
N SER A 206 -19.35 6.39 -8.34
CA SER A 206 -18.79 7.71 -8.68
C SER A 206 -19.47 8.23 -9.95
N ALA A 207 -19.56 9.55 -10.08
CA ALA A 207 -20.20 10.15 -11.26
C ALA A 207 -19.44 11.37 -11.77
N ILE A 208 -19.40 11.53 -13.10
CA ILE A 208 -19.10 12.79 -13.76
C ILE A 208 -20.36 13.34 -14.40
N TYR A 209 -20.45 14.65 -14.42
CA TYR A 209 -21.59 15.40 -14.97
C TYR A 209 -21.19 16.10 -16.24
N ILE A 210 -22.13 16.14 -17.17
CA ILE A 210 -21.98 16.80 -18.47
C ILE A 210 -22.94 17.97 -18.53
N ALA A 211 -22.42 19.16 -18.82
CA ALA A 211 -23.21 20.36 -19.04
C ALA A 211 -22.89 20.97 -20.39
N GLY A 212 -23.90 21.53 -21.04
CA GLY A 212 -23.79 22.26 -22.31
C GLY A 212 -24.55 23.57 -22.25
N ASN A 213 -23.90 24.67 -22.65
CA ASN A 213 -24.51 26.00 -22.69
C ASN A 213 -25.17 26.42 -21.35
N GLY A 214 -24.56 26.09 -20.24
CA GLY A 214 -25.04 26.43 -18.90
C GLY A 214 -26.16 25.55 -18.34
N GLU A 215 -26.57 24.50 -19.05
CA GLU A 215 -27.56 23.54 -18.59
C GLU A 215 -26.95 22.12 -18.42
N ILE A 216 -27.34 21.40 -17.35
CA ILE A 216 -26.94 20.01 -17.15
C ILE A 216 -27.63 19.17 -18.24
N GLN A 217 -26.83 18.39 -18.98
CA GLN A 217 -27.28 17.49 -20.00
C GLN A 217 -27.46 16.06 -19.48
N GLY A 218 -26.54 15.60 -18.62
CA GLY A 218 -26.57 14.24 -18.09
C GLY A 218 -25.44 13.92 -17.13
N ARG A 219 -25.39 12.66 -16.73
CA ARG A 219 -24.31 12.11 -15.91
C ARG A 219 -23.86 10.76 -16.43
N ILE A 220 -22.62 10.43 -16.16
CA ILE A 220 -22.04 9.11 -16.40
C ILE A 220 -21.58 8.56 -15.04
N GLU A 221 -22.15 7.45 -14.64
CA GLU A 221 -21.78 6.73 -13.44
C GLU A 221 -20.73 5.68 -13.76
N PHE A 222 -19.75 5.57 -12.89
CA PHE A 222 -18.64 4.65 -13.07
C PHE A 222 -18.18 4.07 -11.73
N ARG A 223 -17.47 2.96 -11.81
CA ARG A 223 -16.79 2.35 -10.66
C ARG A 223 -15.38 1.94 -11.03
N ASP A 224 -14.49 1.94 -10.04
CA ASP A 224 -13.20 1.30 -10.18
C ASP A 224 -13.36 -0.20 -10.28
N LEU A 225 -12.57 -0.83 -11.13
CA LEU A 225 -12.54 -2.28 -11.24
C LEU A 225 -11.59 -2.85 -10.20
N LEU A 226 -12.15 -3.71 -9.34
CA LEU A 226 -11.35 -4.52 -8.43
C LEU A 226 -10.90 -5.79 -9.16
N PRO A 227 -9.60 -6.04 -9.28
CA PRO A 227 -9.10 -7.31 -9.79
C PRO A 227 -9.64 -8.46 -8.94
N PRO A 228 -10.03 -9.59 -9.56
CA PRO A 228 -10.50 -10.78 -8.81
C PRO A 228 -9.51 -11.23 -7.74
N GLU A 229 -8.21 -11.13 -8.03
CA GLU A 229 -7.12 -11.47 -7.12
C GLU A 229 -7.06 -10.58 -5.87
N SER A 230 -7.52 -9.34 -5.93
CA SER A 230 -7.52 -8.44 -4.76
C SER A 230 -8.33 -9.02 -3.61
N ARG A 231 -9.53 -9.53 -3.90
CA ARG A 231 -10.38 -10.18 -2.89
C ARG A 231 -9.74 -11.45 -2.33
N GLU A 232 -9.15 -12.27 -3.21
CA GLU A 232 -8.48 -13.51 -2.79
C GLU A 232 -7.31 -13.22 -1.84
N VAL A 233 -6.48 -12.24 -2.20
CA VAL A 233 -5.32 -11.86 -1.38
C VAL A 233 -5.75 -11.23 -0.05
N ILE A 234 -6.72 -10.32 -0.05
CA ILE A 234 -7.26 -9.72 1.18
C ILE A 234 -7.82 -10.81 2.09
N THR A 235 -8.59 -11.74 1.54
CA THR A 235 -9.11 -12.89 2.29
C THR A 235 -7.98 -13.75 2.85
N ALA A 236 -6.95 -14.05 2.06
CA ALA A 236 -5.80 -14.84 2.52
C ALA A 236 -5.00 -14.10 3.61
N LEU A 237 -4.78 -12.79 3.47
CA LEU A 237 -4.11 -11.98 4.49
C LEU A 237 -4.93 -11.94 5.79
N ALA A 238 -6.25 -11.84 5.72
CA ALA A 238 -7.13 -11.86 6.89
C ALA A 238 -7.11 -13.19 7.66
N THR A 239 -6.67 -14.30 7.02
CA THR A 239 -6.47 -15.59 7.71
C THR A 239 -5.12 -15.70 8.41
N VAL A 240 -4.20 -14.77 8.19
CA VAL A 240 -2.89 -14.76 8.83
C VAL A 240 -3.05 -14.28 10.28
N GLU A 241 -2.69 -15.15 11.23
CA GLU A 241 -2.87 -14.87 12.65
C GLU A 241 -2.26 -13.53 13.09
N GLY A 242 -3.04 -12.74 13.80
CA GLY A 242 -2.65 -11.44 14.32
C GLY A 242 -2.52 -10.33 13.27
N LEU A 243 -3.09 -10.49 12.06
CA LEU A 243 -3.03 -9.49 11.01
C LEU A 243 -4.39 -8.82 10.81
N GLU A 244 -4.42 -7.50 10.91
CA GLU A 244 -5.58 -6.67 10.60
C GLU A 244 -5.40 -5.95 9.26
N ILE A 245 -6.50 -5.65 8.59
CA ILE A 245 -6.49 -5.00 7.28
C ILE A 245 -7.36 -3.77 7.32
N ASP A 246 -6.78 -2.64 6.98
CA ASP A 246 -7.43 -1.34 6.89
C ASP A 246 -7.45 -0.86 5.43
N LEU A 247 -8.58 -0.28 5.03
CA LEU A 247 -8.76 0.37 3.74
C LEU A 247 -8.77 1.88 3.90
N LEU A 248 -7.90 2.58 3.18
CA LEU A 248 -7.92 4.03 3.05
C LEU A 248 -8.33 4.44 1.65
N THR A 249 -9.19 5.46 1.55
CA THR A 249 -9.60 6.01 0.26
C THR A 249 -10.03 7.47 0.38
N GLY A 250 -9.76 8.26 -0.66
CA GLY A 250 -10.30 9.61 -0.80
C GLY A 250 -11.78 9.65 -1.18
N ASP A 251 -12.39 8.51 -1.48
CA ASP A 251 -13.81 8.41 -1.83
C ASP A 251 -14.72 8.75 -0.65
N ASN A 252 -15.97 9.07 -0.96
CA ASN A 252 -17.01 9.23 0.04
C ASN A 252 -17.27 7.90 0.79
N ARG A 253 -17.85 8.01 2.00
CA ARG A 253 -18.12 6.88 2.89
C ARG A 253 -18.89 5.75 2.23
N ARG A 254 -19.83 6.08 1.35
CA ARG A 254 -20.69 5.09 0.73
C ARG A 254 -19.92 4.23 -0.27
N THR A 255 -19.16 4.85 -1.17
CA THR A 255 -18.29 4.15 -2.13
C THR A 255 -17.24 3.31 -1.39
N ALA A 256 -16.61 3.88 -0.35
CA ALA A 256 -15.64 3.18 0.48
C ALA A 256 -16.23 1.92 1.14
N SER A 257 -17.45 2.03 1.70
CA SER A 257 -18.14 0.89 2.34
C SER A 257 -18.48 -0.21 1.34
N THR A 258 -18.87 0.14 0.10
CA THR A 258 -19.16 -0.85 -0.95
C THR A 258 -17.88 -1.61 -1.34
N VAL A 259 -16.77 -0.92 -1.56
CA VAL A 259 -15.48 -1.54 -1.86
C VAL A 259 -15.00 -2.42 -0.71
N ALA A 260 -15.10 -1.93 0.53
CA ALA A 260 -14.72 -2.69 1.71
C ALA A 260 -15.54 -3.99 1.85
N ALA A 261 -16.86 -3.91 1.65
CA ALA A 261 -17.74 -5.09 1.68
C ALA A 261 -17.40 -6.10 0.57
N GLU A 262 -17.10 -5.63 -0.63
CA GLU A 262 -16.69 -6.48 -1.75
C GLU A 262 -15.34 -7.20 -1.47
N LEU A 263 -14.42 -6.53 -0.77
CA LEU A 263 -13.14 -7.10 -0.35
C LEU A 263 -13.22 -7.93 0.93
N GLY A 264 -14.31 -7.82 1.70
CA GLY A 264 -14.45 -8.48 3.01
C GLY A 264 -13.73 -7.75 4.14
N ILE A 265 -13.45 -6.45 3.98
CA ILE A 265 -12.85 -5.59 5.01
C ILE A 265 -13.96 -5.07 5.93
N ARG A 266 -13.70 -5.03 7.25
CA ARG A 266 -14.67 -4.61 8.25
C ARG A 266 -14.98 -3.10 8.16
N PRO A 267 -16.22 -2.66 8.45
CA PRO A 267 -16.58 -1.23 8.40
C PRO A 267 -15.71 -0.34 9.31
N GLU A 268 -15.35 -0.84 10.50
CA GLU A 268 -14.49 -0.13 11.45
C GLU A 268 -13.05 0.09 10.94
N ASN A 269 -12.60 -0.74 10.01
CA ASN A 269 -11.27 -0.66 9.39
C ASN A 269 -11.33 0.04 8.02
N THR A 270 -12.42 0.78 7.75
CA THR A 270 -12.61 1.49 6.47
C THR A 270 -12.60 2.99 6.69
N HIS A 271 -11.59 3.66 6.15
CA HIS A 271 -11.34 5.08 6.31
C HIS A 271 -11.61 5.80 4.99
N ALA A 272 -12.78 6.42 4.91
CA ALA A 272 -13.22 7.19 3.74
C ALA A 272 -12.80 8.67 3.86
N GLU A 273 -12.86 9.39 2.74
CA GLU A 273 -12.57 10.84 2.65
C GLU A 273 -11.16 11.18 3.18
N ALA A 274 -10.22 10.20 3.08
CA ALA A 274 -8.88 10.32 3.57
C ALA A 274 -7.97 11.04 2.55
N PHE A 275 -7.83 12.35 2.69
CA PHE A 275 -6.85 13.14 1.96
C PHE A 275 -5.42 12.87 2.48
N PRO A 276 -4.34 13.26 1.75
CA PRO A 276 -2.97 12.89 2.09
C PRO A 276 -2.57 13.13 3.55
N GLU A 277 -2.97 14.26 4.14
CA GLU A 277 -2.68 14.58 5.55
C GLU A 277 -3.43 13.67 6.53
N GLN A 278 -4.65 13.27 6.18
CA GLN A 278 -5.46 12.35 6.98
C GLN A 278 -4.92 10.94 6.93
N LYS A 279 -4.34 10.50 5.78
CA LYS A 279 -3.67 9.20 5.68
C LYS A 279 -2.54 9.07 6.70
N VAL A 280 -1.72 10.10 6.86
CA VAL A 280 -0.67 10.15 7.89
C VAL A 280 -1.25 10.10 9.29
N THR A 281 -2.34 10.84 9.54
CA THR A 281 -3.00 10.87 10.85
C THR A 281 -3.50 9.48 11.24
N ILE A 282 -4.09 8.72 10.31
CA ILE A 282 -4.59 7.36 10.55
C ILE A 282 -3.42 6.43 10.89
N VAL A 283 -2.33 6.45 10.14
CA VAL A 283 -1.13 5.64 10.44
C VAL A 283 -0.59 5.98 11.83
N ARG A 284 -0.55 7.28 12.18
CA ARG A 284 -0.12 7.72 13.52
C ARG A 284 -1.03 7.18 14.62
N GLN A 285 -2.34 7.23 14.44
CA GLN A 285 -3.30 6.69 15.41
C GLN A 285 -3.12 5.18 15.63
N LEU A 286 -2.84 4.44 14.56
CA LEU A 286 -2.52 3.01 14.66
C LEU A 286 -1.24 2.79 15.47
N HIS A 287 -0.18 3.59 15.25
CA HIS A 287 1.04 3.54 16.08
C HIS A 287 0.77 3.87 17.55
N GLU A 288 -0.08 4.86 17.84
CA GLU A 288 -0.46 5.21 19.23
C GLU A 288 -1.21 4.07 19.93
N GLN A 289 -1.88 3.20 19.16
CA GLN A 289 -2.49 1.96 19.64
C GLN A 289 -1.49 0.80 19.79
N GLY A 290 -0.20 1.03 19.49
CA GLY A 290 0.86 0.03 19.58
C GLY A 290 0.95 -0.90 18.38
N LYS A 291 0.30 -0.57 17.26
CA LYS A 291 0.33 -1.37 16.03
C LYS A 291 1.64 -1.18 15.27
N THR A 292 2.07 -2.24 14.59
CA THR A 292 3.18 -2.23 13.63
C THR A 292 2.58 -2.24 12.22
N VAL A 293 2.68 -1.10 11.54
CA VAL A 293 1.91 -0.80 10.34
C VAL A 293 2.73 -1.02 9.07
N ALA A 294 2.23 -1.83 8.15
CA ALA A 294 2.64 -1.79 6.75
C ALA A 294 1.66 -0.94 5.94
N PHE A 295 2.15 0.05 5.22
CA PHE A 295 1.33 0.84 4.31
C PHE A 295 1.61 0.42 2.87
N VAL A 296 0.55 0.09 2.12
CA VAL A 296 0.60 -0.35 0.72
C VAL A 296 -0.03 0.71 -0.16
N GLY A 297 0.78 1.33 -1.01
CA GLY A 297 0.34 2.39 -1.91
C GLY A 297 1.41 2.70 -2.94
N ASP A 298 1.05 3.37 -4.02
CA ASP A 298 1.98 3.66 -5.12
C ASP A 298 1.87 5.11 -5.65
N GLY A 299 0.88 5.86 -5.18
CA GLY A 299 0.64 7.24 -5.58
C GLY A 299 1.58 8.27 -4.94
N LEU A 300 1.75 9.41 -5.61
CA LEU A 300 2.43 10.57 -5.03
C LEU A 300 1.73 11.08 -3.77
N ASN A 301 0.41 10.89 -3.69
CA ASN A 301 -0.43 11.30 -2.56
C ASN A 301 -0.18 10.45 -1.30
N ASP A 302 0.44 9.27 -1.46
CA ASP A 302 0.70 8.32 -0.39
C ASP A 302 2.09 8.48 0.24
N LEU A 303 2.98 9.24 -0.40
CA LEU A 303 4.37 9.41 0.06
C LEU A 303 4.49 9.79 1.54
N PRO A 304 3.68 10.72 2.09
CA PRO A 304 3.76 11.03 3.51
C PRO A 304 3.36 9.84 4.41
N ALA A 305 2.35 9.07 4.02
CA ALA A 305 1.90 7.89 4.77
C ALA A 305 2.90 6.73 4.64
N LEU A 306 3.44 6.47 3.43
CA LEU A 306 4.52 5.52 3.19
C LEU A 306 5.75 5.82 4.05
N ALA A 307 6.15 7.09 4.15
CA ALA A 307 7.29 7.50 4.97
C ALA A 307 7.06 7.37 6.49
N TYR A 308 5.79 7.38 6.92
CA TYR A 308 5.42 7.29 8.32
C TYR A 308 5.18 5.87 8.81
N ALA A 309 4.88 4.94 7.91
CA ALA A 309 4.67 3.53 8.23
C ALA A 309 5.97 2.83 8.69
N ASP A 310 5.83 1.73 9.45
CA ASP A 310 6.98 0.89 9.83
C ASP A 310 7.56 0.16 8.62
N VAL A 311 6.70 -0.23 7.69
CA VAL A 311 7.07 -0.83 6.40
C VAL A 311 6.28 -0.18 5.30
N SER A 312 6.97 0.40 4.34
CA SER A 312 6.38 0.93 3.11
C SER A 312 6.44 -0.10 1.98
N VAL A 313 5.31 -0.32 1.31
CA VAL A 313 5.17 -1.27 0.21
C VAL A 313 4.67 -0.55 -1.03
N SER A 314 5.34 -0.72 -2.16
CA SER A 314 4.93 -0.16 -3.44
C SER A 314 5.05 -1.19 -4.56
N PHE A 315 4.53 -0.83 -5.75
CA PHE A 315 4.57 -1.67 -6.94
C PHE A 315 5.61 -1.16 -7.94
N ALA A 316 6.02 -2.01 -8.89
CA ALA A 316 6.97 -1.63 -9.93
C ALA A 316 6.42 -0.57 -10.91
N ASN A 317 5.11 -0.52 -11.11
CA ASN A 317 4.41 0.50 -11.90
C ASN A 317 4.04 1.76 -11.10
N GLY A 318 4.24 1.76 -9.80
CA GLY A 318 4.00 2.93 -8.95
C GLY A 318 4.89 4.12 -9.31
N SER A 319 4.62 5.27 -8.70
CA SER A 319 5.39 6.49 -8.95
C SER A 319 6.89 6.27 -8.70
N ASP A 320 7.73 6.93 -9.48
CA ASP A 320 9.20 6.79 -9.38
C ASP A 320 9.71 7.05 -7.96
N ILE A 321 9.08 7.98 -7.24
CA ILE A 321 9.48 8.33 -5.88
C ILE A 321 9.04 7.22 -4.93
N ALA A 322 7.77 6.79 -4.95
CA ALA A 322 7.26 5.72 -4.10
C ALA A 322 8.10 4.45 -4.31
N ARG A 323 8.30 4.06 -5.56
CA ARG A 323 9.11 2.90 -5.94
C ARG A 323 10.57 2.99 -5.45
N LYS A 324 11.18 4.18 -5.43
CA LYS A 324 12.58 4.38 -4.99
C LYS A 324 12.72 4.45 -3.47
N THR A 325 11.69 4.82 -2.75
CA THR A 325 11.72 5.04 -1.29
C THR A 325 11.10 3.90 -0.49
N ALA A 326 10.20 3.10 -1.09
CA ALA A 326 9.55 2.00 -0.41
C ALA A 326 10.54 0.94 0.10
N ASP A 327 10.29 0.36 1.27
CA ASP A 327 11.05 -0.73 1.87
C ASP A 327 10.87 -2.04 1.10
N VAL A 328 9.69 -2.25 0.55
CA VAL A 328 9.34 -3.43 -0.26
C VAL A 328 8.76 -2.98 -1.59
N VAL A 329 9.25 -3.55 -2.68
CA VAL A 329 8.71 -3.31 -4.03
C VAL A 329 8.27 -4.62 -4.65
N LEU A 330 6.99 -4.69 -5.03
CA LEU A 330 6.39 -5.84 -5.72
C LEU A 330 6.57 -5.67 -7.23
N MET A 331 7.46 -6.46 -7.83
CA MET A 331 7.90 -6.28 -9.22
C MET A 331 6.88 -6.78 -10.25
N GLN A 332 5.91 -7.61 -9.87
CA GLN A 332 4.90 -8.17 -10.76
C GLN A 332 3.57 -7.42 -10.73
N ASN A 333 3.50 -6.30 -9.98
CA ASN A 333 2.26 -5.54 -9.75
C ASN A 333 1.09 -6.41 -9.25
N ASP A 334 1.42 -7.44 -8.47
CA ASP A 334 0.51 -8.44 -7.96
C ASP A 334 0.53 -8.43 -6.43
N LEU A 335 -0.63 -8.26 -5.83
CA LEU A 335 -0.81 -8.29 -4.37
C LEU A 335 -0.42 -9.64 -3.75
N GLN A 336 -0.42 -10.74 -4.52
CA GLN A 336 0.09 -12.04 -4.03
C GLN A 336 1.56 -11.95 -3.60
N GLY A 337 2.33 -11.02 -4.20
CA GLY A 337 3.69 -10.72 -3.79
C GLY A 337 3.78 -10.28 -2.33
N LEU A 338 2.80 -9.53 -1.82
CA LEU A 338 2.77 -9.09 -0.42
C LEU A 338 2.57 -10.27 0.54
N LEU A 339 1.64 -11.17 0.24
CA LEU A 339 1.42 -12.37 1.04
C LEU A 339 2.71 -13.23 1.13
N LYS A 340 3.40 -13.40 -0.01
CA LYS A 340 4.68 -14.12 -0.08
C LYS A 340 5.78 -13.37 0.69
N ALA A 341 5.82 -12.04 0.63
CA ALA A 341 6.80 -11.22 1.35
C ALA A 341 6.66 -11.38 2.87
N ILE A 342 5.44 -11.32 3.38
CA ILE A 342 5.14 -11.52 4.81
C ILE A 342 5.51 -12.94 5.24
N ALA A 343 5.17 -13.96 4.44
CA ALA A 343 5.52 -15.34 4.73
C ALA A 343 7.05 -15.54 4.81
N VAL A 344 7.81 -15.00 3.84
CA VAL A 344 9.28 -15.04 3.84
C VAL A 344 9.86 -14.34 5.07
N ALA A 345 9.32 -13.16 5.42
CA ALA A 345 9.78 -12.39 6.57
C ALA A 345 9.55 -13.14 7.89
N ARG A 346 8.35 -13.69 8.10
CA ARG A 346 8.02 -14.49 9.29
C ARG A 346 8.87 -15.76 9.39
N GLN A 347 9.08 -16.46 8.28
CA GLN A 347 9.94 -17.63 8.23
C GLN A 347 11.41 -17.29 8.52
N ALA A 348 11.91 -16.18 7.99
CA ALA A 348 13.27 -15.72 8.27
C ALA A 348 13.47 -15.38 9.77
N LYS A 349 12.48 -14.74 10.39
CA LYS A 349 12.47 -14.46 11.85
C LYS A 349 12.51 -15.75 12.65
N GLU A 350 11.66 -16.71 12.32
CA GLU A 350 11.62 -18.01 13.00
C GLU A 350 12.94 -18.77 12.87
N LEU A 351 13.49 -18.88 11.65
CA LEU A 351 14.80 -19.51 11.42
C LEU A 351 15.92 -18.81 12.19
N SER A 352 15.90 -17.48 12.25
CA SER A 352 16.90 -16.74 13.03
C SER A 352 16.80 -17.02 14.52
N GLN A 353 15.60 -17.18 15.07
CA GLN A 353 15.36 -17.57 16.46
C GLN A 353 15.80 -19.01 16.72
N GLN A 354 15.47 -19.94 15.83
CA GLN A 354 15.90 -21.35 15.91
C GLN A 354 17.43 -21.46 15.87
N ASN A 355 18.07 -20.78 14.91
CA ASN A 355 19.53 -20.77 14.81
C ASN A 355 20.20 -20.21 16.08
N THR A 356 19.63 -19.14 16.65
CA THR A 356 20.10 -18.56 17.91
C THR A 356 19.98 -19.60 19.06
N ALA A 357 18.85 -20.30 19.15
CA ALA A 357 18.64 -21.33 20.17
C ALA A 357 19.60 -22.53 20.00
N ILE A 358 19.80 -22.98 18.76
CA ILE A 358 20.75 -24.11 18.46
C ILE A 358 22.18 -23.73 18.86
N VAL A 359 22.58 -22.48 18.73
CA VAL A 359 23.90 -22.02 19.16
C VAL A 359 23.95 -21.82 20.67
N ALA A 360 22.94 -21.21 21.28
CA ALA A 360 22.94 -20.82 22.68
C ALA A 360 22.77 -22.04 23.63
N VAL A 361 21.85 -22.95 23.36
CA VAL A 361 21.49 -24.05 24.28
C VAL A 361 22.62 -25.01 24.51
N PRO A 362 23.32 -25.57 23.50
CA PRO A 362 24.43 -26.47 23.72
C PRO A 362 25.60 -25.84 24.47
N ASN A 363 25.86 -24.57 24.14
CA ASN A 363 26.92 -23.81 24.79
C ASN A 363 26.63 -23.60 26.30
N LEU A 364 25.38 -23.24 26.64
CA LEU A 364 24.95 -23.13 28.04
C LEU A 364 25.00 -24.47 28.76
N ALA A 365 24.58 -25.56 28.12
CA ALA A 365 24.63 -26.90 28.68
C ALA A 365 26.08 -27.33 28.92
N ALA A 366 27.00 -27.03 28.00
CA ALA A 366 28.42 -27.30 28.17
C ALA A 366 29.04 -26.58 29.39
N ILE A 367 28.63 -25.33 29.63
CA ILE A 367 29.07 -24.58 30.82
C ILE A 367 28.58 -25.24 32.09
N VAL A 368 27.30 -25.62 32.16
CA VAL A 368 26.72 -26.28 33.35
C VAL A 368 27.30 -27.67 33.61
N SER A 369 27.65 -28.42 32.57
CA SER A 369 28.21 -29.75 32.72
C SER A 369 29.69 -29.79 33.12
N GLN A 370 30.39 -28.66 33.00
CA GLN A 370 31.79 -28.52 33.38
C GLN A 370 32.00 -27.83 34.73
N SER A 371 30.93 -27.34 35.35
CA SER A 371 30.90 -26.80 36.72
C SER A 371 30.58 -27.91 37.72
#